data_daf30a2dac6ab9505411c1a5231b1462
#
_entry.id   daf30a2dac6ab9505411c1a5231b1462
#
_cell.length_a   1.000
_cell.length_b   1.000
_cell.length_c   1.000
_cell.angle_alpha   90.00
_cell.angle_beta   90.00
_cell.angle_gamma   90.00
#
_symmetry.space_group_name_H-M   'P 1'
#
loop_
_entity.id
_entity.type
_entity.pdbx_description
1 polymer ?
#
loop_
_entity_poly.entity_id
_entity_poly.type
_entity_poly.pdbx_seq_one_letter_code
_entity_poly.pdbx_strand_id
1 'polypeptide(L)'
;MNVQENEKIFTKSFLLIFIALLFTALVMYALMSTVTEYATSMGTTATIAGLVSGIYIFGGLCSRIYSGNALSRSGWKRTALIFMAIHFIACLLYFIVDSVELLLIVRFIHGIGFGASANAIVTIASEILPKSRFGEAFGYFMLGTTIAVGLGPYVGGLVYDNLHSTGCFMVASVFSAIALIAMVLLRFDEPEHETSSDEHSGLEKVFEYNAIPVSLFTALTSLGYVSILSFYRLYAVEVNLASAFSWFFIIYSIVLIVSRPIAGRIQDRGGDLIICIVGIVAQSIGLFLIAVAPSNLTVIICAVCAALGFGTLNSACTTIVTRNTPTERRSYAISTFFIFCDGTMGFGPALLGSFVSATSGYAPVYLISPIITLIALPIAIYALKR
;
A
#
# COMPACT_ATOMS: atom_id res chain seq x y z
N MET A 1 -39.69 -20.38 2.10
CA MET A 1 -38.41 -20.53 2.81
C MET A 1 -37.37 -20.92 1.78
N ASN A 2 -36.68 -19.93 1.20
CA ASN A 2 -35.58 -20.20 0.28
C ASN A 2 -34.39 -20.67 1.11
N VAL A 3 -33.99 -21.92 0.92
CA VAL A 3 -32.70 -22.44 1.38
C VAL A 3 -31.66 -21.65 0.59
N GLN A 4 -31.09 -20.60 1.18
CA GLN A 4 -29.86 -20.00 0.66
C GLN A 4 -28.80 -21.09 0.76
N GLU A 5 -28.49 -21.71 -0.37
CA GLU A 5 -27.34 -22.58 -0.50
C GLU A 5 -26.13 -21.81 0.05
N ASN A 6 -25.47 -22.41 1.02
CA ASN A 6 -24.33 -21.85 1.71
C ASN A 6 -23.13 -21.89 0.73
N GLU A 7 -23.07 -20.89 -0.18
CA GLU A 7 -22.03 -20.79 -1.21
C GLU A 7 -20.65 -20.86 -0.57
N LYS A 8 -19.81 -21.75 -1.09
CA LYS A 8 -18.45 -21.97 -0.56
C LYS A 8 -17.55 -20.79 -0.90
N ILE A 9 -16.95 -20.16 0.12
CA ILE A 9 -15.97 -19.09 -0.05
C ILE A 9 -14.67 -19.65 -0.66
N PHE A 10 -14.15 -20.72 -0.08
CA PHE A 10 -12.86 -21.30 -0.48
C PHE A 10 -13.00 -22.22 -1.71
N THR A 11 -13.14 -21.60 -2.87
CA THR A 11 -13.15 -22.28 -4.18
C THR A 11 -11.75 -22.26 -4.81
N LYS A 12 -11.55 -23.03 -5.89
CA LYS A 12 -10.30 -22.97 -6.67
C LYS A 12 -10.06 -21.57 -7.24
N SER A 13 -11.11 -20.89 -7.69
CA SER A 13 -11.02 -19.52 -8.22
C SER A 13 -10.66 -18.53 -7.12
N PHE A 14 -11.22 -18.68 -5.91
CA PHE A 14 -10.84 -17.89 -4.74
C PHE A 14 -9.34 -18.07 -4.43
N LEU A 15 -8.86 -19.30 -4.38
CA LEU A 15 -7.45 -19.56 -4.08
C LEU A 15 -6.51 -18.95 -5.11
N LEU A 16 -6.84 -19.07 -6.39
CA LEU A 16 -6.02 -18.51 -7.48
C LEU A 16 -5.98 -16.99 -7.44
N ILE A 17 -7.11 -16.32 -7.23
CA ILE A 17 -7.16 -14.86 -7.16
C ILE A 17 -6.49 -14.33 -5.87
N PHE A 18 -6.60 -15.07 -4.76
CA PHE A 18 -5.90 -14.78 -3.51
C PHE A 18 -4.38 -14.89 -3.68
N ILE A 19 -3.89 -15.95 -4.33
CA ILE A 19 -2.46 -16.13 -4.66
C ILE A 19 -1.98 -14.99 -5.55
N ALA A 20 -2.74 -14.62 -6.58
CA ALA A 20 -2.40 -13.50 -7.46
C ALA A 20 -2.24 -12.20 -6.67
N LEU A 21 -3.18 -11.87 -5.77
CA LEU A 21 -3.11 -10.70 -4.91
C LEU A 21 -1.90 -10.75 -3.96
N LEU A 22 -1.78 -11.85 -3.22
CA LEU A 22 -0.73 -12.05 -2.22
C LEU A 22 0.65 -11.87 -2.82
N PHE A 23 0.95 -12.58 -3.91
CA PHE A 23 2.29 -12.56 -4.50
C PHE A 23 2.59 -11.25 -5.24
N THR A 24 1.60 -10.60 -5.86
CA THR A 24 1.76 -9.26 -6.42
C THR A 24 2.09 -8.25 -5.32
N ALA A 25 1.40 -8.31 -4.19
CA ALA A 25 1.66 -7.44 -3.05
C ALA A 25 3.01 -7.75 -2.35
N LEU A 26 3.40 -9.05 -2.24
CA LEU A 26 4.69 -9.45 -1.68
C LEU A 26 5.87 -8.86 -2.46
N VAL A 27 5.80 -8.83 -3.80
CA VAL A 27 6.84 -8.17 -4.64
C VAL A 27 6.96 -6.69 -4.27
N MET A 28 5.83 -5.99 -4.17
CA MET A 28 5.82 -4.58 -3.80
C MET A 28 6.51 -4.34 -2.46
N TYR A 29 6.05 -5.02 -1.41
CA TYR A 29 6.53 -4.76 -0.05
C TYR A 29 7.96 -5.25 0.19
N ALA A 30 8.39 -6.36 -0.45
CA ALA A 30 9.75 -6.85 -0.37
C ALA A 30 10.75 -5.87 -1.00
N LEU A 31 10.45 -5.37 -2.20
CA LEU A 31 11.33 -4.42 -2.88
C LEU A 31 11.26 -3.01 -2.28
N MET A 32 10.09 -2.57 -1.77
CA MET A 32 9.94 -1.24 -1.19
C MET A 32 10.89 -1.02 0.00
N SER A 33 11.12 -2.06 0.80
CA SER A 33 12.01 -2.01 1.97
C SER A 33 13.50 -2.09 1.64
N THR A 34 13.87 -2.59 0.47
CA THR A 34 15.29 -2.88 0.12
C THR A 34 15.84 -2.03 -1.03
N VAL A 35 14.94 -1.52 -1.91
CA VAL A 35 15.37 -0.77 -3.10
C VAL A 35 16.01 0.58 -2.76
N THR A 36 15.61 1.20 -1.65
CA THR A 36 16.21 2.46 -1.19
C THR A 36 17.67 2.23 -0.78
N GLU A 37 17.93 1.11 -0.09
CA GLU A 37 19.29 0.71 0.30
C GLU A 37 20.13 0.36 -0.94
N TYR A 38 19.55 -0.36 -1.90
CA TYR A 38 20.21 -0.65 -3.18
C TYR A 38 20.58 0.64 -3.93
N ALA A 39 19.65 1.59 -4.04
CA ALA A 39 19.94 2.89 -4.67
C ALA A 39 21.05 3.64 -3.94
N THR A 40 21.05 3.62 -2.59
CA THR A 40 22.11 4.24 -1.78
C THR A 40 23.46 3.57 -2.03
N SER A 41 23.52 2.25 -2.19
CA SER A 41 24.75 1.52 -2.50
C SER A 41 25.34 1.86 -3.88
N MET A 42 24.51 2.40 -4.80
CA MET A 42 24.95 2.95 -6.10
C MET A 42 25.58 4.36 -5.98
N GLY A 43 25.73 4.89 -4.74
CA GLY A 43 26.36 6.19 -4.49
C GLY A 43 25.46 7.41 -4.68
N THR A 44 24.12 7.20 -4.75
CA THR A 44 23.17 8.31 -4.91
C THR A 44 22.80 8.98 -3.59
N THR A 45 22.20 10.17 -3.66
CA THR A 45 21.71 10.90 -2.48
C THR A 45 20.46 10.22 -1.90
N ALA A 46 20.20 10.43 -0.59
CA ALA A 46 19.00 9.92 0.06
C ALA A 46 17.70 10.43 -0.59
N THR A 47 17.71 11.64 -1.17
CA THR A 47 16.60 12.20 -1.94
C THR A 47 16.29 11.34 -3.16
N ILE A 48 17.30 11.00 -3.96
CA ILE A 48 17.13 10.17 -5.15
C ILE A 48 16.80 8.73 -4.77
N ALA A 49 17.43 8.18 -3.73
CA ALA A 49 17.10 6.86 -3.20
C ALA A 49 15.62 6.78 -2.73
N GLY A 50 15.13 7.84 -2.08
CA GLY A 50 13.71 7.99 -1.75
C GLY A 50 12.82 8.08 -3.00
N LEU A 51 13.26 8.82 -4.03
CA LEU A 51 12.52 8.89 -5.30
C LEU A 51 12.44 7.51 -5.98
N VAL A 52 13.50 6.70 -5.95
CA VAL A 52 13.50 5.32 -6.47
C VAL A 52 12.43 4.46 -5.77
N SER A 53 12.25 4.64 -4.47
CA SER A 53 11.16 3.98 -3.74
C SER A 53 9.78 4.52 -4.17
N GLY A 54 9.62 5.82 -4.22
CA GLY A 54 8.34 6.49 -4.47
C GLY A 54 7.85 6.44 -5.91
N ILE A 55 8.74 6.45 -6.90
CA ILE A 55 8.38 6.47 -8.33
C ILE A 55 7.56 5.24 -8.75
N TYR A 56 7.72 4.13 -8.04
CA TYR A 56 6.91 2.93 -8.21
C TYR A 56 5.44 3.19 -7.87
N ILE A 57 5.17 3.83 -6.73
CA ILE A 57 3.81 4.17 -6.29
C ILE A 57 3.20 5.18 -7.26
N PHE A 58 4.00 6.15 -7.73
CA PHE A 58 3.55 7.12 -8.73
C PHE A 58 3.20 6.45 -10.07
N GLY A 59 4.00 5.49 -10.55
CA GLY A 59 3.67 4.67 -11.71
C GLY A 59 2.36 3.89 -11.52
N GLY A 60 2.17 3.32 -10.33
CA GLY A 60 0.93 2.66 -9.94
C GLY A 60 -0.28 3.58 -9.97
N LEU A 61 -0.15 4.81 -9.46
CA LEU A 61 -1.21 5.82 -9.50
C LEU A 61 -1.58 6.19 -10.94
N CYS A 62 -0.60 6.46 -11.80
CA CYS A 62 -0.83 6.76 -13.20
C CYS A 62 -1.58 5.62 -13.92
N SER A 63 -1.19 4.38 -13.65
CA SER A 63 -1.81 3.22 -14.28
C SER A 63 -3.23 2.95 -13.77
N ARG A 64 -3.55 3.25 -12.51
CA ARG A 64 -4.91 3.12 -11.96
C ARG A 64 -5.89 4.06 -12.66
N ILE A 65 -5.49 5.30 -12.93
CA ILE A 65 -6.31 6.28 -13.66
C ILE A 65 -6.64 5.75 -15.06
N TYR A 66 -5.67 5.12 -15.73
CA TYR A 66 -5.85 4.57 -17.07
C TYR A 66 -6.57 3.22 -17.08
N SER A 67 -6.32 2.38 -16.08
CA SER A 67 -6.83 1.00 -16.04
C SER A 67 -8.34 0.90 -15.95
N GLY A 68 -9.04 1.87 -15.37
CA GLY A 68 -10.50 1.92 -15.35
C GLY A 68 -11.09 1.86 -16.76
N ASN A 69 -10.57 2.66 -17.69
CA ASN A 69 -10.96 2.65 -19.10
C ASN A 69 -10.49 1.38 -19.83
N ALA A 70 -9.31 0.86 -19.51
CA ALA A 70 -8.78 -0.36 -20.11
C ALA A 70 -9.60 -1.58 -19.70
N LEU A 71 -10.02 -1.68 -18.43
CA LEU A 71 -10.87 -2.75 -17.91
C LEU A 71 -12.21 -2.81 -18.65
N SER A 72 -12.86 -1.66 -18.88
CA SER A 72 -14.16 -1.62 -19.56
C SER A 72 -14.08 -1.94 -21.06
N ARG A 73 -12.93 -1.69 -21.72
CA ARG A 73 -12.77 -1.88 -23.18
C ARG A 73 -12.13 -3.20 -23.58
N SER A 74 -11.17 -3.68 -22.81
CA SER A 74 -10.32 -4.83 -23.21
C SER A 74 -10.65 -6.12 -22.47
N GLY A 75 -11.55 -6.07 -21.49
CA GLY A 75 -11.86 -7.17 -20.58
C GLY A 75 -10.92 -7.21 -19.37
N TRP A 76 -11.45 -7.69 -18.26
CA TRP A 76 -10.75 -7.62 -16.96
C TRP A 76 -9.58 -8.60 -16.87
N LYS A 77 -9.80 -9.85 -17.28
CA LYS A 77 -8.76 -10.89 -17.27
C LYS A 77 -7.61 -10.55 -18.22
N ARG A 78 -7.94 -10.08 -19.43
CA ARG A 78 -6.92 -9.66 -20.42
C ARG A 78 -6.10 -8.49 -19.90
N THR A 79 -6.73 -7.49 -19.31
CA THR A 79 -6.06 -6.35 -18.70
C THR A 79 -5.15 -6.81 -17.56
N ALA A 80 -5.65 -7.67 -16.64
CA ALA A 80 -4.84 -8.26 -15.58
C ALA A 80 -3.59 -8.95 -16.13
N LEU A 81 -3.73 -9.83 -17.12
CA LEU A 81 -2.61 -10.58 -17.70
C LEU A 81 -1.56 -9.67 -18.36
N ILE A 82 -1.99 -8.64 -19.11
CA ILE A 82 -1.06 -7.69 -19.74
C ILE A 82 -0.23 -6.95 -18.66
N PHE A 83 -0.89 -6.38 -17.66
CA PHE A 83 -0.18 -5.60 -16.65
C PHE A 83 0.62 -6.47 -15.66
N MET A 84 0.19 -7.70 -15.38
CA MET A 84 0.99 -8.67 -14.63
C MET A 84 2.21 -9.15 -15.43
N ALA A 85 2.11 -9.26 -16.76
CA ALA A 85 3.26 -9.53 -17.61
C ALA A 85 4.25 -8.34 -17.58
N ILE A 86 3.78 -7.09 -17.65
CA ILE A 86 4.63 -5.90 -17.48
C ILE A 86 5.31 -5.91 -16.10
N HIS A 87 4.56 -6.22 -15.05
CA HIS A 87 5.07 -6.35 -13.69
C HIS A 87 6.18 -7.42 -13.59
N PHE A 88 5.97 -8.59 -14.18
CA PHE A 88 6.96 -9.67 -14.23
C PHE A 88 8.20 -9.29 -15.06
N ILE A 89 8.01 -8.72 -16.25
CA ILE A 89 9.13 -8.28 -17.12
C ILE A 89 9.96 -7.21 -16.39
N ALA A 90 9.32 -6.27 -15.69
CA ALA A 90 10.01 -5.27 -14.90
C ALA A 90 10.86 -5.91 -13.77
N CYS A 91 10.40 -7.00 -13.13
CA CYS A 91 11.21 -7.75 -12.18
C CYS A 91 12.48 -8.33 -12.83
N LEU A 92 12.39 -8.80 -14.08
CA LEU A 92 13.55 -9.31 -14.83
C LEU A 92 14.49 -8.17 -15.26
N LEU A 93 13.96 -6.98 -15.58
CA LEU A 93 14.79 -5.84 -15.97
C LEU A 93 15.72 -5.36 -14.85
N TYR A 94 15.43 -5.62 -13.56
CA TYR A 94 16.34 -5.25 -12.48
C TYR A 94 17.72 -5.92 -12.58
N PHE A 95 17.84 -7.08 -13.24
CA PHE A 95 19.12 -7.77 -13.40
C PHE A 95 20.11 -7.06 -14.36
N ILE A 96 19.61 -6.17 -15.18
CA ILE A 96 20.43 -5.40 -16.14
C ILE A 96 20.56 -3.91 -15.73
N VAL A 97 20.06 -3.54 -14.56
CA VAL A 97 20.16 -2.17 -14.03
C VAL A 97 21.59 -1.94 -13.53
N ASP A 98 22.26 -0.98 -14.14
CA ASP A 98 23.63 -0.53 -13.83
C ASP A 98 23.72 0.93 -13.42
N SER A 99 22.63 1.69 -13.55
CA SER A 99 22.57 3.12 -13.22
C SER A 99 21.29 3.49 -12.50
N VAL A 100 21.31 4.59 -11.75
CA VAL A 100 20.15 5.08 -10.99
C VAL A 100 19.04 5.56 -11.90
N GLU A 101 19.37 6.13 -13.04
CA GLU A 101 18.43 6.58 -14.07
C GLU A 101 17.65 5.39 -14.63
N LEU A 102 18.35 4.30 -14.97
CA LEU A 102 17.71 3.08 -15.45
C LEU A 102 16.86 2.45 -14.36
N LEU A 103 17.34 2.49 -13.09
CA LEU A 103 16.58 2.01 -11.95
C LEU A 103 15.25 2.78 -11.79
N LEU A 104 15.26 4.10 -11.91
CA LEU A 104 14.04 4.93 -11.88
C LEU A 104 13.06 4.56 -12.99
N ILE A 105 13.54 4.34 -14.20
CA ILE A 105 12.71 3.94 -15.35
C ILE A 105 12.07 2.57 -15.09
N VAL A 106 12.87 1.58 -14.67
CA VAL A 106 12.38 0.24 -14.37
C VAL A 106 11.37 0.26 -13.23
N ARG A 107 11.62 1.04 -12.18
CA ARG A 107 10.70 1.22 -11.05
C ARG A 107 9.37 1.84 -11.47
N PHE A 108 9.40 2.84 -12.35
CA PHE A 108 8.18 3.47 -12.87
C PHE A 108 7.35 2.48 -13.69
N ILE A 109 7.99 1.75 -14.64
CA ILE A 109 7.32 0.72 -15.44
C ILE A 109 6.76 -0.40 -14.55
N HIS A 110 7.53 -0.82 -13.54
CA HIS A 110 7.11 -1.82 -12.58
C HIS A 110 5.87 -1.36 -11.79
N GLY A 111 5.85 -0.08 -11.38
CA GLY A 111 4.69 0.54 -10.73
C GLY A 111 3.45 0.55 -11.63
N ILE A 112 3.60 0.86 -12.92
CA ILE A 112 2.51 0.78 -13.91
C ILE A 112 1.94 -0.64 -13.95
N GLY A 113 2.81 -1.65 -14.04
CA GLY A 113 2.39 -3.06 -14.01
C GLY A 113 1.61 -3.42 -12.74
N PHE A 114 2.11 -2.98 -11.58
CA PHE A 114 1.47 -3.22 -10.29
C PHE A 114 0.09 -2.57 -10.16
N GLY A 115 -0.02 -1.26 -10.42
CA GLY A 115 -1.25 -0.51 -10.14
C GLY A 115 -2.45 -1.02 -10.94
N ALA A 116 -2.27 -1.25 -12.23
CA ALA A 116 -3.33 -1.75 -13.10
C ALA A 116 -3.65 -3.23 -12.82
N SER A 117 -2.64 -4.07 -12.54
CA SER A 117 -2.89 -5.48 -12.18
C SER A 117 -3.62 -5.60 -10.85
N ALA A 118 -3.24 -4.82 -9.83
CA ALA A 118 -3.92 -4.82 -8.54
C ALA A 118 -5.40 -4.41 -8.67
N ASN A 119 -5.70 -3.38 -9.46
CA ASN A 119 -7.08 -3.00 -9.76
C ASN A 119 -7.86 -4.15 -10.42
N ALA A 120 -7.29 -4.75 -11.46
CA ALA A 120 -7.94 -5.84 -12.18
C ALA A 120 -8.17 -7.08 -11.28
N ILE A 121 -7.19 -7.44 -10.43
CA ILE A 121 -7.31 -8.53 -9.47
C ILE A 121 -8.49 -8.29 -8.51
N VAL A 122 -8.60 -7.08 -7.94
CA VAL A 122 -9.70 -6.73 -7.02
C VAL A 122 -11.04 -6.72 -7.73
N THR A 123 -11.10 -6.21 -8.96
CA THR A 123 -12.32 -6.20 -9.77
C THR A 123 -12.80 -7.63 -10.09
N ILE A 124 -11.90 -8.51 -10.55
CA ILE A 124 -12.21 -9.92 -10.81
C ILE A 124 -12.65 -10.62 -9.52
N ALA A 125 -11.97 -10.35 -8.39
CA ALA A 125 -12.35 -10.93 -7.11
C ALA A 125 -13.76 -10.54 -6.70
N SER A 126 -14.19 -9.30 -6.94
CA SER A 126 -15.55 -8.83 -6.60
C SER A 126 -16.66 -9.59 -7.32
N GLU A 127 -16.38 -10.19 -8.49
CA GLU A 127 -17.33 -11.04 -9.22
C GLU A 127 -17.25 -12.51 -8.84
N ILE A 128 -16.07 -13.02 -8.52
CA ILE A 128 -15.86 -14.43 -8.14
C ILE A 128 -16.43 -14.75 -6.76
N LEU A 129 -16.41 -13.74 -5.86
CA LEU A 129 -16.78 -13.94 -4.46
C LEU A 129 -18.30 -14.11 -4.32
N PRO A 130 -18.77 -15.03 -3.44
CA PRO A 130 -20.18 -15.31 -3.24
C PRO A 130 -20.91 -14.06 -2.74
N LYS A 131 -21.95 -13.65 -3.48
CA LYS A 131 -22.73 -12.43 -3.16
C LYS A 131 -23.45 -12.54 -1.82
N SER A 132 -23.87 -13.75 -1.44
CA SER A 132 -24.53 -14.02 -0.14
C SER A 132 -23.64 -13.82 1.09
N ARG A 133 -22.30 -13.93 0.92
CA ARG A 133 -21.29 -13.78 1.99
C ARG A 133 -20.13 -12.86 1.55
N PHE A 134 -20.44 -11.86 0.72
CA PHE A 134 -19.43 -11.04 0.07
C PHE A 134 -18.48 -10.36 1.06
N GLY A 135 -19.00 -9.73 2.12
CA GLY A 135 -18.16 -9.03 3.10
C GLY A 135 -17.15 -9.95 3.79
N GLU A 136 -17.58 -11.15 4.17
CA GLU A 136 -16.72 -12.16 4.79
C GLU A 136 -15.66 -12.67 3.80
N ALA A 137 -16.08 -13.04 2.59
CA ALA A 137 -15.20 -13.55 1.55
C ALA A 137 -14.17 -12.50 1.10
N PHE A 138 -14.60 -11.25 0.95
CA PHE A 138 -13.72 -10.13 0.62
C PHE A 138 -12.73 -9.82 1.75
N GLY A 139 -13.16 -9.96 3.00
CA GLY A 139 -12.27 -9.87 4.16
C GLY A 139 -11.14 -10.90 4.12
N TYR A 140 -11.47 -12.18 3.87
CA TYR A 140 -10.46 -13.23 3.68
C TYR A 140 -9.55 -12.95 2.48
N PHE A 141 -10.10 -12.48 1.37
CA PHE A 141 -9.33 -12.11 0.20
C PHE A 141 -8.30 -11.00 0.51
N MET A 142 -8.70 -9.96 1.21
CA MET A 142 -7.84 -8.85 1.59
C MET A 142 -6.76 -9.21 2.63
N LEU A 143 -6.87 -10.37 3.32
CA LEU A 143 -5.79 -10.89 4.15
C LEU A 143 -4.50 -11.11 3.34
N GLY A 144 -4.60 -11.39 2.03
CA GLY A 144 -3.43 -11.49 1.15
C GLY A 144 -2.57 -10.24 1.20
N THR A 145 -3.16 -9.06 1.11
CA THR A 145 -2.43 -7.79 1.24
C THR A 145 -1.86 -7.60 2.65
N THR A 146 -2.62 -7.94 3.70
CA THR A 146 -2.15 -7.79 5.09
C THR A 146 -0.95 -8.69 5.38
N ILE A 147 -0.98 -9.93 4.89
CA ILE A 147 0.14 -10.88 4.97
C ILE A 147 1.35 -10.33 4.24
N ALA A 148 1.15 -9.77 3.04
CA ALA A 148 2.23 -9.20 2.24
C ALA A 148 2.90 -7.99 2.92
N VAL A 149 2.15 -7.15 3.62
CA VAL A 149 2.68 -6.01 4.41
C VAL A 149 3.68 -6.49 5.46
N GLY A 150 3.39 -7.62 6.12
CA GLY A 150 4.27 -8.17 7.15
C GLY A 150 5.42 -8.99 6.61
N LEU A 151 5.10 -9.97 5.75
CA LEU A 151 6.10 -10.91 5.23
C LEU A 151 6.99 -10.29 4.15
N GLY A 152 6.47 -9.34 3.35
CA GLY A 152 7.24 -8.74 2.26
C GLY A 152 8.54 -8.10 2.73
N PRO A 153 8.51 -7.09 3.62
CA PRO A 153 9.72 -6.47 4.14
C PRO A 153 10.61 -7.43 4.93
N TYR A 154 10.02 -8.40 5.65
CA TYR A 154 10.78 -9.44 6.35
C TYR A 154 11.59 -10.30 5.38
N VAL A 155 10.93 -10.86 4.35
CA VAL A 155 11.58 -11.68 3.32
C VAL A 155 12.58 -10.82 2.53
N GLY A 156 12.19 -9.62 2.13
CA GLY A 156 13.07 -8.69 1.42
C GLY A 156 14.34 -8.38 2.21
N GLY A 157 14.20 -8.05 3.49
CA GLY A 157 15.33 -7.78 4.38
C GLY A 157 16.24 -9.01 4.55
N LEU A 158 15.66 -10.15 4.89
CA LEU A 158 16.40 -11.41 5.06
C LEU A 158 17.20 -11.79 3.80
N VAL A 159 16.57 -11.66 2.64
CA VAL A 159 17.21 -11.98 1.35
C VAL A 159 18.29 -10.96 1.02
N TYR A 160 18.07 -9.67 1.30
CA TYR A 160 19.06 -8.62 1.06
C TYR A 160 20.30 -8.83 1.94
N ASP A 161 20.13 -9.21 3.20
CA ASP A 161 21.24 -9.43 4.14
C ASP A 161 22.14 -10.61 3.70
N ASN A 162 21.57 -11.64 3.06
CA ASN A 162 22.30 -12.85 2.68
C ASN A 162 22.74 -12.90 1.21
N LEU A 163 21.94 -12.35 0.29
CA LEU A 163 22.10 -12.46 -1.16
C LEU A 163 22.11 -11.08 -1.86
N HIS A 164 22.10 -10.00 -1.08
CA HIS A 164 22.07 -8.63 -1.57
C HIS A 164 20.90 -8.34 -2.56
N SER A 165 21.04 -7.29 -3.36
CA SER A 165 20.02 -6.87 -4.32
C SER A 165 19.64 -7.95 -5.34
N THR A 166 20.62 -8.73 -5.83
CA THR A 166 20.38 -9.81 -6.80
C THR A 166 19.41 -10.85 -6.26
N GLY A 167 19.57 -11.25 -4.98
CA GLY A 167 18.64 -12.16 -4.32
C GLY A 167 17.22 -11.59 -4.23
N CYS A 168 17.09 -10.31 -3.92
CA CYS A 168 15.78 -9.63 -3.89
C CYS A 168 15.11 -9.62 -5.27
N PHE A 169 15.88 -9.41 -6.34
CA PHE A 169 15.35 -9.43 -7.71
C PHE A 169 14.93 -10.85 -8.14
N MET A 170 15.67 -11.89 -7.71
CA MET A 170 15.28 -13.30 -7.91
C MET A 170 13.96 -13.60 -7.22
N VAL A 171 13.82 -13.28 -5.94
CA VAL A 171 12.59 -13.52 -5.18
C VAL A 171 11.42 -12.74 -5.77
N ALA A 172 11.62 -11.47 -6.14
CA ALA A 172 10.60 -10.66 -6.79
C ALA A 172 10.15 -11.28 -8.12
N SER A 173 11.08 -11.78 -8.94
CA SER A 173 10.78 -12.45 -10.21
C SER A 173 9.99 -13.75 -9.99
N VAL A 174 10.38 -14.57 -9.01
CA VAL A 174 9.65 -15.81 -8.67
C VAL A 174 8.24 -15.50 -8.17
N PHE A 175 8.09 -14.52 -7.26
CA PHE A 175 6.78 -14.13 -6.74
C PHE A 175 5.89 -13.58 -7.85
N SER A 176 6.42 -12.72 -8.71
CA SER A 176 5.68 -12.17 -9.84
C SER A 176 5.27 -13.25 -10.85
N ALA A 177 6.13 -14.24 -11.10
CA ALA A 177 5.81 -15.40 -11.93
C ALA A 177 4.67 -16.23 -11.33
N ILE A 178 4.70 -16.51 -10.02
CA ILE A 178 3.64 -17.25 -9.31
C ILE A 178 2.30 -16.49 -9.45
N ALA A 179 2.31 -15.17 -9.25
CA ALA A 179 1.12 -14.34 -9.41
C ALA A 179 0.55 -14.41 -10.83
N LEU A 180 1.41 -14.27 -11.85
CA LEU A 180 1.04 -14.34 -13.27
C LEU A 180 0.48 -15.72 -13.62
N ILE A 181 1.13 -16.81 -13.19
CA ILE A 181 0.67 -18.18 -13.42
C ILE A 181 -0.70 -18.40 -12.76
N ALA A 182 -0.91 -17.93 -11.53
CA ALA A 182 -2.20 -18.04 -10.86
C ALA A 182 -3.31 -17.34 -11.66
N MET A 183 -3.03 -16.16 -12.23
CA MET A 183 -4.00 -15.44 -13.08
C MET A 183 -4.25 -16.16 -14.43
N VAL A 184 -3.23 -16.75 -15.04
CA VAL A 184 -3.40 -17.55 -16.28
C VAL A 184 -4.31 -18.75 -16.03
N LEU A 185 -4.08 -19.46 -14.90
CA LEU A 185 -4.86 -20.65 -14.52
C LEU A 185 -6.27 -20.33 -14.03
N LEU A 186 -6.54 -19.09 -13.67
CA LEU A 186 -7.87 -18.65 -13.26
C LEU A 186 -8.84 -18.76 -14.44
N ARG A 187 -9.91 -19.55 -14.29
CA ARG A 187 -11.04 -19.53 -15.20
C ARG A 187 -12.04 -18.49 -14.73
N PHE A 188 -12.31 -17.52 -15.57
CA PHE A 188 -13.19 -16.39 -15.27
C PHE A 188 -13.96 -16.04 -16.54
N ASP A 189 -15.27 -16.13 -16.46
CA ASP A 189 -16.18 -15.69 -17.50
C ASP A 189 -16.53 -14.23 -17.22
N GLU A 190 -16.16 -13.35 -18.14
CA GLU A 190 -16.36 -11.92 -17.98
C GLU A 190 -17.84 -11.58 -18.09
N PRO A 191 -18.40 -10.77 -17.17
CA PRO A 191 -19.77 -10.29 -17.33
C PRO A 191 -19.88 -9.42 -18.59
N GLU A 192 -21.04 -9.50 -19.28
CA GLU A 192 -21.32 -8.61 -20.40
C GLU A 192 -21.28 -7.15 -19.92
N HIS A 193 -20.40 -6.35 -20.52
CA HIS A 193 -20.24 -4.94 -20.15
C HIS A 193 -21.36 -4.11 -20.77
N GLU A 194 -22.29 -3.64 -19.98
CA GLU A 194 -23.02 -2.44 -20.34
C GLU A 194 -22.05 -1.25 -20.28
N THR A 195 -21.74 -0.68 -21.44
CA THR A 195 -21.02 0.60 -21.55
C THR A 195 -21.91 1.69 -20.99
N SER A 196 -21.83 1.92 -19.68
CA SER A 196 -22.44 3.11 -19.07
C SER A 196 -21.69 4.33 -19.61
N SER A 197 -22.37 5.11 -20.44
CA SER A 197 -21.95 6.42 -20.90
C SER A 197 -22.02 7.38 -19.70
N ASP A 198 -20.90 7.51 -18.97
CA ASP A 198 -20.78 8.52 -17.92
C ASP A 198 -20.74 9.91 -18.54
N GLU A 199 -21.82 10.67 -18.44
CA GLU A 199 -21.99 12.01 -19.02
C GLU A 199 -21.24 13.13 -18.27
N HIS A 200 -20.48 12.82 -17.24
CA HIS A 200 -19.71 13.83 -16.49
C HIS A 200 -18.45 14.25 -17.25
N SER A 201 -18.15 15.54 -17.30
CA SER A 201 -16.96 16.08 -17.98
C SER A 201 -16.05 16.84 -17.00
N GLY A 202 -14.72 16.86 -17.27
CA GLY A 202 -13.74 17.64 -16.52
C GLY A 202 -13.25 17.00 -15.21
N LEU A 203 -12.75 17.86 -14.29
CA LEU A 203 -12.17 17.46 -13.01
C LEU A 203 -13.19 16.79 -12.06
N GLU A 204 -14.47 17.04 -12.23
CA GLU A 204 -15.55 16.39 -11.47
C GLU A 204 -15.60 14.86 -11.71
N LYS A 205 -15.03 14.37 -12.80
CA LYS A 205 -14.84 12.94 -13.08
C LYS A 205 -13.72 12.29 -12.26
N VAL A 206 -12.90 13.08 -11.58
CA VAL A 206 -11.71 12.58 -10.88
C VAL A 206 -11.79 12.86 -9.39
N PHE A 207 -12.42 13.97 -8.99
CA PHE A 207 -12.41 14.44 -7.60
C PHE A 207 -13.81 14.54 -6.98
N GLU A 208 -13.88 14.12 -5.71
CA GLU A 208 -15.00 14.38 -4.80
C GLU A 208 -14.53 15.33 -3.69
N TYR A 209 -15.02 16.56 -3.71
CA TYR A 209 -14.58 17.62 -2.79
C TYR A 209 -14.83 17.29 -1.31
N ASN A 210 -15.93 16.60 -1.01
CA ASN A 210 -16.26 16.21 0.37
C ASN A 210 -15.27 15.16 0.94
N ALA A 211 -14.56 14.43 0.08
CA ALA A 211 -13.54 13.49 0.50
C ALA A 211 -12.18 14.15 0.83
N ILE A 212 -11.94 15.39 0.35
CA ILE A 212 -10.63 16.06 0.47
C ILE A 212 -10.17 16.21 1.93
N PRO A 213 -10.98 16.68 2.90
CA PRO A 213 -10.49 16.83 4.28
C PRO A 213 -10.03 15.53 4.90
N VAL A 214 -10.76 14.43 4.67
CA VAL A 214 -10.39 13.09 5.15
C VAL A 214 -9.13 12.60 4.44
N SER A 215 -9.05 12.79 3.13
CA SER A 215 -7.89 12.42 2.32
C SER A 215 -6.63 13.17 2.75
N LEU A 216 -6.75 14.46 3.08
CA LEU A 216 -5.63 15.32 3.47
C LEU A 216 -5.00 14.89 4.80
N PHE A 217 -5.80 14.68 5.85
CA PHE A 217 -5.21 14.23 7.12
C PHE A 217 -4.67 12.79 7.03
N THR A 218 -5.28 11.94 6.22
CA THR A 218 -4.73 10.59 5.96
C THR A 218 -3.42 10.66 5.18
N ALA A 219 -3.30 11.56 4.21
CA ALA A 219 -2.05 11.80 3.48
C ALA A 219 -0.92 12.25 4.42
N LEU A 220 -1.18 13.14 5.39
CA LEU A 220 -0.19 13.54 6.39
C LEU A 220 0.24 12.36 7.28
N THR A 221 -0.69 11.49 7.69
CA THR A 221 -0.34 10.27 8.42
C THR A 221 0.42 9.27 7.54
N SER A 222 0.08 9.19 6.26
CA SER A 222 0.83 8.39 5.27
C SER A 222 2.28 8.84 5.16
N LEU A 223 2.55 10.15 5.20
CA LEU A 223 3.92 10.68 5.16
C LEU A 223 4.75 10.23 6.36
N GLY A 224 4.15 10.18 7.56
CA GLY A 224 4.78 9.58 8.74
C GLY A 224 5.11 8.09 8.54
N TYR A 225 4.19 7.32 7.94
CA TYR A 225 4.42 5.90 7.66
C TYR A 225 5.49 5.65 6.57
N VAL A 226 5.56 6.53 5.59
CA VAL A 226 6.57 6.46 4.51
C VAL A 226 8.00 6.52 5.06
N SER A 227 8.24 7.26 6.15
CA SER A 227 9.56 7.28 6.81
C SER A 227 10.00 5.87 7.23
N ILE A 228 9.05 5.09 7.75
CA ILE A 228 9.28 3.68 8.11
C ILE A 228 9.49 2.85 6.85
N LEU A 229 8.56 2.91 5.90
CA LEU A 229 8.56 2.04 4.74
C LEU A 229 9.83 2.18 3.88
N SER A 230 10.35 3.42 3.75
CA SER A 230 11.47 3.72 2.85
C SER A 230 12.83 3.81 3.54
N PHE A 231 12.89 4.27 4.80
CA PHE A 231 14.18 4.58 5.44
C PHE A 231 14.45 3.80 6.72
N TYR A 232 13.46 3.04 7.23
CA TYR A 232 13.62 2.36 8.52
C TYR A 232 14.83 1.41 8.54
N ARG A 233 15.06 0.67 7.44
CA ARG A 233 16.20 -0.25 7.35
C ARG A 233 17.53 0.50 7.44
N LEU A 234 17.67 1.62 6.71
CA LEU A 234 18.88 2.45 6.73
C LEU A 234 19.10 3.09 8.13
N TYR A 235 18.02 3.59 8.73
CA TYR A 235 18.05 4.10 10.09
C TYR A 235 18.41 3.02 11.12
N ALA A 236 17.85 1.82 10.99
CA ALA A 236 18.14 0.71 11.88
C ALA A 236 19.62 0.29 11.84
N VAL A 237 20.27 0.40 10.68
CA VAL A 237 21.73 0.19 10.55
C VAL A 237 22.50 1.32 11.25
N GLU A 238 22.09 2.59 11.04
CA GLU A 238 22.71 3.77 11.69
C GLU A 238 22.70 3.67 13.22
N VAL A 239 21.60 3.17 13.80
CA VAL A 239 21.44 3.03 15.26
C VAL A 239 21.78 1.62 15.79
N ASN A 240 22.36 0.74 14.98
CA ASN A 240 22.74 -0.64 15.32
C ASN A 240 21.55 -1.53 15.76
N LEU A 241 20.37 -1.36 15.16
CA LEU A 241 19.15 -2.12 15.44
C LEU A 241 18.68 -2.94 14.24
N ALA A 242 19.57 -3.34 13.34
CA ALA A 242 19.22 -4.04 12.09
C ALA A 242 18.40 -5.32 12.31
N SER A 243 18.68 -6.08 13.38
CA SER A 243 17.93 -7.29 13.74
C SER A 243 16.47 -6.98 14.15
N ALA A 244 16.22 -5.81 14.74
CA ALA A 244 14.88 -5.42 15.15
C ALA A 244 13.99 -5.07 13.94
N PHE A 245 14.57 -4.63 12.82
CA PHE A 245 13.85 -4.34 11.58
C PHE A 245 13.03 -5.56 11.11
N SER A 246 13.58 -6.75 11.17
CA SER A 246 12.91 -7.97 10.71
C SER A 246 11.59 -8.24 11.45
N TRP A 247 11.52 -7.91 12.74
CA TRP A 247 10.33 -8.11 13.56
C TRP A 247 9.29 -7.01 13.42
N PHE A 248 9.69 -5.80 13.01
CA PHE A 248 8.80 -4.64 12.91
C PHE A 248 7.54 -4.95 12.10
N PHE A 249 7.70 -5.39 10.86
CA PHE A 249 6.58 -5.60 9.96
C PHE A 249 5.73 -6.83 10.31
N ILE A 250 6.33 -7.83 10.97
CA ILE A 250 5.59 -8.99 11.50
C ILE A 250 4.67 -8.53 12.64
N ILE A 251 5.20 -7.78 13.61
CA ILE A 251 4.42 -7.21 14.72
C ILE A 251 3.34 -6.27 14.18
N TYR A 252 3.71 -5.38 13.26
CA TYR A 252 2.78 -4.49 12.58
C TYR A 252 1.59 -5.25 11.98
N SER A 253 1.83 -6.33 11.24
CA SER A 253 0.76 -7.11 10.60
C SER A 253 -0.12 -7.87 11.59
N ILE A 254 0.47 -8.44 12.65
CA ILE A 254 -0.32 -9.10 13.71
C ILE A 254 -1.26 -8.08 14.38
N VAL A 255 -0.74 -6.92 14.75
CA VAL A 255 -1.55 -5.85 15.36
C VAL A 255 -2.63 -5.36 14.41
N LEU A 256 -2.31 -5.23 13.12
CA LEU A 256 -3.25 -4.80 12.09
C LEU A 256 -4.42 -5.79 11.93
N ILE A 257 -4.14 -7.09 11.92
CA ILE A 257 -5.17 -8.14 11.85
C ILE A 257 -6.13 -8.04 13.03
N VAL A 258 -5.60 -7.78 14.24
CA VAL A 258 -6.41 -7.68 15.47
C VAL A 258 -7.14 -6.34 15.55
N SER A 259 -6.49 -5.23 15.18
CA SER A 259 -7.05 -3.88 15.34
C SER A 259 -8.18 -3.55 14.35
N ARG A 260 -8.13 -4.08 13.12
CA ARG A 260 -9.15 -3.78 12.09
C ARG A 260 -10.58 -4.17 12.48
N PRO A 261 -10.87 -5.38 12.99
CA PRO A 261 -12.22 -5.72 13.46
C PRO A 261 -12.68 -4.88 14.65
N ILE A 262 -11.75 -4.51 15.54
CA ILE A 262 -12.05 -3.66 16.69
C ILE A 262 -12.42 -2.25 16.23
N ALA A 263 -11.60 -1.68 15.33
CA ALA A 263 -11.84 -0.37 14.75
C ALA A 263 -13.19 -0.32 14.00
N GLY A 264 -13.49 -1.34 13.19
CA GLY A 264 -14.78 -1.45 12.51
C GLY A 264 -15.96 -1.39 13.46
N ARG A 265 -15.92 -2.15 14.57
CA ARG A 265 -16.99 -2.12 15.59
C ARG A 265 -17.14 -0.76 16.29
N ILE A 266 -16.03 -0.04 16.49
CA ILE A 266 -16.05 1.32 17.05
C ILE A 266 -16.67 2.29 16.03
N GLN A 267 -16.33 2.17 14.75
CA GLN A 267 -16.91 2.97 13.67
C GLN A 267 -18.42 2.76 13.53
N ASP A 268 -18.90 1.51 13.61
CA ASP A 268 -20.32 1.17 13.54
C ASP A 268 -21.12 1.84 14.66
N ARG A 269 -20.46 2.16 15.78
CA ARG A 269 -21.05 2.88 16.92
C ARG A 269 -20.85 4.40 16.85
N GLY A 270 -20.42 4.94 15.70
CA GLY A 270 -20.17 6.37 15.52
C GLY A 270 -18.84 6.89 16.07
N GLY A 271 -17.88 5.99 16.33
CA GLY A 271 -16.59 6.32 16.93
C GLY A 271 -15.49 6.71 15.93
N ASP A 272 -15.81 7.22 14.76
CA ASP A 272 -14.82 7.61 13.73
C ASP A 272 -13.74 8.56 14.26
N LEU A 273 -14.17 9.61 14.97
CA LEU A 273 -13.26 10.62 15.53
C LEU A 273 -12.29 9.99 16.54
N ILE A 274 -12.75 9.07 17.37
CA ILE A 274 -11.92 8.38 18.38
C ILE A 274 -10.85 7.57 17.69
N ILE A 275 -11.19 6.79 16.65
CA ILE A 275 -10.23 5.98 15.89
C ILE A 275 -9.18 6.88 15.25
N CYS A 276 -9.60 8.01 14.66
CA CYS A 276 -8.68 8.92 14.01
C CYS A 276 -7.73 9.58 15.01
N ILE A 277 -8.23 10.04 16.16
CA ILE A 277 -7.38 10.65 17.21
C ILE A 277 -6.39 9.61 17.76
N VAL A 278 -6.87 8.43 18.15
CA VAL A 278 -6.02 7.37 18.71
C VAL A 278 -4.95 6.94 17.70
N GLY A 279 -5.30 6.77 16.43
CA GLY A 279 -4.36 6.38 15.39
C GLY A 279 -3.29 7.42 15.13
N ILE A 280 -3.67 8.71 14.97
CA ILE A 280 -2.72 9.81 14.74
C ILE A 280 -1.77 9.96 15.93
N VAL A 281 -2.29 9.96 17.15
CA VAL A 281 -1.48 10.11 18.37
C VAL A 281 -0.57 8.91 18.58
N ALA A 282 -1.09 7.69 18.41
CA ALA A 282 -0.28 6.47 18.54
C ALA A 282 0.89 6.48 17.56
N GLN A 283 0.63 6.73 16.28
CA GLN A 283 1.70 6.78 15.26
C GLN A 283 2.76 7.84 15.59
N SER A 284 2.33 9.02 16.02
CA SER A 284 3.26 10.10 16.40
C SER A 284 4.12 9.70 17.59
N ILE A 285 3.54 9.06 18.62
CA ILE A 285 4.28 8.56 19.78
C ILE A 285 5.31 7.52 19.34
N GLY A 286 4.92 6.54 18.51
CA GLY A 286 5.81 5.49 18.04
C GLY A 286 7.02 6.05 17.28
N LEU A 287 6.77 6.99 16.35
CA LEU A 287 7.81 7.65 15.56
C LEU A 287 8.74 8.49 16.44
N PHE A 288 8.20 9.21 17.41
CA PHE A 288 8.98 10.02 18.34
C PHE A 288 9.87 9.15 19.23
N LEU A 289 9.35 8.08 19.80
CA LEU A 289 10.11 7.18 20.67
C LEU A 289 11.30 6.55 19.94
N ILE A 290 11.11 6.10 18.68
CA ILE A 290 12.21 5.50 17.92
C ILE A 290 13.27 6.54 17.54
N ALA A 291 12.92 7.82 17.45
CA ALA A 291 13.84 8.90 17.14
C ALA A 291 14.72 9.29 18.34
N VAL A 292 14.12 9.38 19.55
CA VAL A 292 14.81 9.90 20.75
C VAL A 292 15.47 8.82 21.62
N ALA A 293 14.97 7.59 21.56
CA ALA A 293 15.44 6.48 22.37
C ALA A 293 15.44 5.16 21.58
N PRO A 294 16.26 5.05 20.52
CA PRO A 294 16.26 3.85 19.68
C PRO A 294 16.69 2.61 20.48
N SER A 295 15.82 1.62 20.52
CA SER A 295 16.05 0.33 21.21
C SER A 295 15.12 -0.73 20.61
N ASN A 296 15.38 -2.02 20.89
CA ASN A 296 14.49 -3.11 20.47
C ASN A 296 13.06 -2.90 20.98
N LEU A 297 12.89 -2.40 22.20
CA LEU A 297 11.58 -2.14 22.80
C LEU A 297 10.85 -1.01 22.06
N THR A 298 11.53 0.11 21.77
CA THR A 298 10.92 1.24 21.06
C THR A 298 10.60 0.89 19.62
N VAL A 299 11.33 -0.02 18.97
CA VAL A 299 10.99 -0.59 17.67
C VAL A 299 9.67 -1.37 17.73
N ILE A 300 9.50 -2.23 18.74
CA ILE A 300 8.26 -2.98 18.96
C ILE A 300 7.08 -2.02 19.21
N ILE A 301 7.26 -1.04 20.10
CA ILE A 301 6.24 -0.02 20.37
C ILE A 301 5.90 0.76 19.11
N CYS A 302 6.88 1.15 18.31
CA CYS A 302 6.67 1.85 17.05
C CYS A 302 5.87 0.99 16.05
N ALA A 303 6.14 -0.32 15.97
CA ALA A 303 5.38 -1.24 15.12
C ALA A 303 3.91 -1.33 15.51
N VAL A 304 3.63 -1.45 16.82
CA VAL A 304 2.26 -1.43 17.37
C VAL A 304 1.58 -0.11 17.06
N CYS A 305 2.26 1.00 17.35
CA CYS A 305 1.74 2.34 17.14
C CYS A 305 1.49 2.65 15.65
N ALA A 306 2.37 2.22 14.75
CA ALA A 306 2.20 2.40 13.31
C ALA A 306 1.03 1.57 12.76
N ALA A 307 0.79 0.37 13.28
CA ALA A 307 -0.34 -0.47 12.90
C ALA A 307 -1.68 0.14 13.34
N LEU A 308 -1.75 0.65 14.58
CA LEU A 308 -2.92 1.39 15.08
C LEU A 308 -3.09 2.73 14.35
N GLY A 309 -1.98 3.36 13.97
CA GLY A 309 -1.93 4.56 13.15
C GLY A 309 -2.29 4.29 11.70
N PHE A 310 -1.34 4.48 10.80
CA PHE A 310 -1.56 4.40 9.37
C PHE A 310 -2.31 3.13 8.93
N GLY A 311 -1.95 1.95 9.47
CA GLY A 311 -2.55 0.69 9.06
C GLY A 311 -4.05 0.61 9.30
N THR A 312 -4.52 1.06 10.48
CA THR A 312 -5.94 1.09 10.84
C THR A 312 -6.63 2.31 10.25
N LEU A 313 -5.97 3.49 10.29
CA LEU A 313 -6.53 4.74 9.76
C LEU A 313 -6.84 4.66 8.26
N ASN A 314 -5.96 4.08 7.46
CA ASN A 314 -6.18 3.97 6.02
C ASN A 314 -7.51 3.24 5.71
N SER A 315 -7.76 2.13 6.39
CA SER A 315 -9.02 1.38 6.25
C SER A 315 -10.22 2.16 6.80
N ALA A 316 -10.08 2.76 7.98
CA ALA A 316 -11.14 3.51 8.61
C ALA A 316 -11.55 4.74 7.79
N CYS A 317 -10.57 5.49 7.28
CA CYS A 317 -10.81 6.68 6.47
C CYS A 317 -11.42 6.34 5.10
N THR A 318 -11.04 5.22 4.49
CA THR A 318 -11.71 4.71 3.28
C THR A 318 -13.20 4.45 3.55
N THR A 319 -13.54 3.85 4.69
CA THR A 319 -14.93 3.61 5.11
C THR A 319 -15.67 4.94 5.34
N ILE A 320 -15.04 5.93 6.02
CA ILE A 320 -15.63 7.25 6.27
C ILE A 320 -15.95 7.94 4.95
N VAL A 321 -14.98 8.02 4.04
CA VAL A 321 -15.14 8.65 2.73
C VAL A 321 -16.27 7.98 1.93
N THR A 322 -16.31 6.65 1.92
CA THR A 322 -17.33 5.89 1.17
C THR A 322 -18.73 6.07 1.77
N ARG A 323 -18.85 6.07 3.10
CA ARG A 323 -20.12 6.19 3.81
C ARG A 323 -20.71 7.59 3.69
N ASN A 324 -19.88 8.62 3.72
CA ASN A 324 -20.30 10.02 3.68
C ASN A 324 -20.53 10.55 2.27
N THR A 325 -20.40 9.69 1.23
CA THR A 325 -20.58 10.07 -0.17
C THR A 325 -21.79 9.36 -0.76
N PRO A 326 -22.65 10.07 -1.55
CA PRO A 326 -23.76 9.45 -2.30
C PRO A 326 -23.26 8.28 -3.17
N THR A 327 -24.11 7.26 -3.37
CA THR A 327 -23.73 6.00 -4.04
C THR A 327 -23.14 6.27 -5.43
N GLU A 328 -23.68 7.20 -6.18
CA GLU A 328 -23.29 7.56 -7.55
C GLU A 328 -21.88 8.18 -7.60
N ARG A 329 -21.40 8.77 -6.49
CA ARG A 329 -20.11 9.45 -6.42
C ARG A 329 -19.06 8.75 -5.57
N ARG A 330 -19.36 7.57 -5.03
CA ARG A 330 -18.44 6.82 -4.17
C ARG A 330 -17.12 6.45 -4.85
N SER A 331 -17.17 6.11 -6.13
CA SER A 331 -15.96 5.80 -6.91
C SER A 331 -15.02 7.01 -7.01
N TYR A 332 -15.57 8.21 -7.21
CA TYR A 332 -14.79 9.46 -7.24
C TYR A 332 -14.20 9.80 -5.87
N ALA A 333 -14.97 9.59 -4.80
CA ALA A 333 -14.49 9.80 -3.44
C ALA A 333 -13.34 8.88 -3.06
N ILE A 334 -13.44 7.59 -3.41
CA ILE A 334 -12.37 6.59 -3.23
C ILE A 334 -11.15 6.97 -4.08
N SER A 335 -11.36 7.40 -5.33
CA SER A 335 -10.28 7.85 -6.21
C SER A 335 -9.54 9.06 -5.63
N THR A 336 -10.29 10.08 -5.16
CA THR A 336 -9.72 11.25 -4.48
C THR A 336 -8.87 10.82 -3.28
N PHE A 337 -9.39 9.93 -2.44
CA PHE A 337 -8.69 9.42 -1.28
C PHE A 337 -7.35 8.77 -1.65
N PHE A 338 -7.36 7.86 -2.63
CA PHE A 338 -6.14 7.17 -3.04
C PHE A 338 -5.16 8.10 -3.77
N ILE A 339 -5.61 9.11 -4.53
CA ILE A 339 -4.73 10.11 -5.14
C ILE A 339 -3.90 10.82 -4.06
N PHE A 340 -4.53 11.24 -2.96
CA PHE A 340 -3.83 11.89 -1.86
C PHE A 340 -2.88 10.93 -1.13
N CYS A 341 -3.33 9.72 -0.81
CA CYS A 341 -2.53 8.73 -0.08
C CYS A 341 -1.37 8.19 -0.92
N ASP A 342 -1.64 7.74 -2.14
CA ASP A 342 -0.63 7.18 -3.04
C ASP A 342 0.32 8.28 -3.54
N GLY A 343 -0.20 9.50 -3.79
CA GLY A 343 0.62 10.67 -4.10
C GLY A 343 1.64 10.96 -2.99
N THR A 344 1.19 10.95 -1.74
CA THR A 344 2.08 11.12 -0.58
C THR A 344 3.06 9.96 -0.44
N MET A 345 2.63 8.73 -0.64
CA MET A 345 3.51 7.56 -0.61
C MET A 345 4.52 7.56 -1.77
N GLY A 346 4.17 8.15 -2.92
CA GLY A 346 5.05 8.27 -4.09
C GLY A 346 6.10 9.37 -3.94
N PHE A 347 5.70 10.58 -3.55
CA PHE A 347 6.62 11.72 -3.44
C PHE A 347 7.23 11.88 -2.04
N GLY A 348 6.58 11.34 -1.01
CA GLY A 348 7.01 11.41 0.38
C GLY A 348 8.43 10.92 0.64
N PRO A 349 8.87 9.78 0.08
CA PRO A 349 10.23 9.30 0.27
C PRO A 349 11.29 10.27 -0.25
N ALA A 350 11.06 10.92 -1.41
CA ALA A 350 11.97 11.93 -1.95
C ALA A 350 11.99 13.18 -1.08
N LEU A 351 10.82 13.64 -0.63
CA LEU A 351 10.70 14.77 0.28
C LEU A 351 11.44 14.52 1.59
N LEU A 352 11.20 13.38 2.25
CA LEU A 352 11.88 13.02 3.50
C LEU A 352 13.39 12.79 3.27
N GLY A 353 13.77 12.22 2.12
CA GLY A 353 15.17 12.03 1.74
C GLY A 353 15.94 13.34 1.59
N SER A 354 15.27 14.45 1.25
CA SER A 354 15.92 15.77 1.20
C SER A 354 16.37 16.25 2.59
N PHE A 355 15.64 15.90 3.65
CA PHE A 355 16.07 16.17 5.03
C PHE A 355 17.28 15.32 5.41
N VAL A 356 17.33 14.03 5.01
CA VAL A 356 18.50 13.18 5.23
C VAL A 356 19.73 13.78 4.56
N SER A 357 19.60 14.21 3.30
CA SER A 357 20.71 14.82 2.55
C SER A 357 21.19 16.14 3.17
N ALA A 358 20.28 16.93 3.75
CA ALA A 358 20.62 18.20 4.39
C ALA A 358 21.27 18.04 5.77
N THR A 359 20.98 16.94 6.49
CA THR A 359 21.40 16.74 7.89
C THR A 359 22.47 15.66 8.07
N SER A 360 22.81 14.95 6.99
CA SER A 360 23.79 13.85 6.98
C SER A 360 23.45 12.69 7.93
N GLY A 361 22.13 12.38 8.09
CA GLY A 361 21.67 11.27 8.92
C GLY A 361 20.16 11.04 8.82
N TYR A 362 19.69 9.87 9.25
CA TYR A 362 18.27 9.48 9.18
C TYR A 362 17.46 9.90 10.43
N ALA A 363 18.10 10.11 11.58
CA ALA A 363 17.42 10.51 12.82
C ALA A 363 16.50 11.75 12.65
N PRO A 364 16.89 12.82 11.91
CA PRO A 364 16.03 13.99 11.70
C PRO A 364 14.70 13.67 10.99
N VAL A 365 14.67 12.66 10.11
CA VAL A 365 13.43 12.21 9.46
C VAL A 365 12.44 11.70 10.50
N TYR A 366 12.92 10.92 11.48
CA TYR A 366 12.11 10.38 12.57
C TYR A 366 11.74 11.42 13.64
N LEU A 367 12.43 12.55 13.71
CA LEU A 367 12.03 13.69 14.55
C LEU A 367 10.95 14.55 13.90
N ILE A 368 11.01 14.75 12.57
CA ILE A 368 10.03 15.58 11.86
C ILE A 368 8.74 14.82 11.55
N SER A 369 8.81 13.52 11.28
CA SER A 369 7.66 12.69 10.91
C SER A 369 6.52 12.67 11.95
N PRO A 370 6.76 12.58 13.27
CA PRO A 370 5.71 12.67 14.27
C PRO A 370 5.05 14.06 14.31
N ILE A 371 5.79 15.12 14.04
CA ILE A 371 5.25 16.49 13.99
C ILE A 371 4.29 16.60 12.80
N ILE A 372 4.70 16.15 11.62
CA ILE A 372 3.84 16.12 10.42
C ILE A 372 2.57 15.30 10.68
N THR A 373 2.72 14.13 11.31
CA THR A 373 1.58 13.28 11.69
C THR A 373 0.64 13.99 12.66
N LEU A 374 1.15 14.75 13.65
CA LEU A 374 0.33 15.51 14.60
C LEU A 374 -0.43 16.66 13.94
N ILE A 375 0.10 17.27 12.86
CA ILE A 375 -0.62 18.31 12.09
C ILE A 375 -1.91 17.73 11.48
N ALA A 376 -1.99 16.43 11.25
CA ALA A 376 -3.21 15.77 10.81
C ALA A 376 -4.36 15.87 11.84
N LEU A 377 -4.05 16.01 13.15
CA LEU A 377 -5.05 15.97 14.23
C LEU A 377 -6.10 17.09 14.15
N PRO A 378 -5.73 18.38 14.05
CA PRO A 378 -6.75 19.45 13.91
C PRO A 378 -7.57 19.31 12.64
N ILE A 379 -6.99 18.82 11.54
CA ILE A 379 -7.70 18.59 10.29
C ILE A 379 -8.72 17.45 10.45
N ALA A 380 -8.32 16.35 11.11
CA ALA A 380 -9.23 15.23 11.40
C ALA A 380 -10.41 15.67 12.29
N ILE A 381 -10.13 16.44 13.35
CA ILE A 381 -11.18 16.97 14.23
C ILE A 381 -12.14 17.87 13.46
N TYR A 382 -11.65 18.74 12.58
CA TYR A 382 -12.48 19.60 11.74
C TYR A 382 -13.32 18.80 10.75
N ALA A 383 -12.72 17.81 10.07
CA ALA A 383 -13.38 16.99 9.05
C ALA A 383 -14.50 16.09 9.61
N LEU A 384 -14.35 15.62 10.87
CA LEU A 384 -15.26 14.65 11.47
C LEU A 384 -16.27 15.23 12.47
N LYS A 385 -16.15 16.52 12.82
CA LYS A 385 -17.15 17.23 13.64
C LYS A 385 -18.23 17.94 12.81
N ARG A 386 -18.05 17.97 11.48
CA ARG A 386 -19.07 18.40 10.52
C ARG A 386 -20.05 17.28 10.21
#